data_852853ab439616549baf653d662a6f15
#
_entry.id   852853ab439616549baf653d662a6f15
#
_cell.length_a   1.000
_cell.length_b   1.000
_cell.length_c   1.000
_cell.angle_alpha   90.00
_cell.angle_beta   90.00
_cell.angle_gamma   90.00
#
_symmetry.space_group_name_H-M   'P 1'
#
loop_
_entity.id
_entity.type
_entity.pdbx_description
1 polymer ?
#
loop_
_entity_poly.entity_id
_entity_poly.type
_entity_poly.pdbx_seq_one_letter_code
_entity_poly.pdbx_strand_id
1 'polypeptide(L)' 'MQAQSAISVILKNHTSDPLLTPAEAAAYIGVTENTLSVWRCVGRYNIQFVKVGRLVKYRKSALDAFLDRRTIGGES' A
#
# COMPACT_ATOMS: atom_id res chain seq x y z
N MET A 1 -8.29 18.93 12.97
CA MET A 1 -8.20 19.81 11.86
C MET A 1 -6.80 20.19 11.55
N GLN A 2 -6.11 20.78 12.50
CA GLN A 2 -4.77 21.21 12.24
C GLN A 2 -3.84 20.06 11.92
N ALA A 3 -3.94 19.01 12.67
CA ALA A 3 -3.11 17.85 12.43
C ALA A 3 -3.37 17.29 11.05
N GLN A 4 -4.62 17.31 10.66
CA GLN A 4 -5.00 16.84 9.38
C GLN A 4 -4.45 17.72 8.29
N SER A 5 -4.46 19.02 8.53
CA SER A 5 -3.89 19.95 7.57
C SER A 5 -2.42 19.70 7.37
N ALA A 6 -1.71 19.50 8.45
CA ALA A 6 -0.28 19.25 8.37
C ALA A 6 -0.01 17.99 7.57
N ILE A 7 -0.77 16.96 7.84
CA ILE A 7 -0.61 15.70 7.12
C ILE A 7 -0.91 15.89 5.65
N SER A 8 -1.96 16.64 5.35
CA SER A 8 -2.30 16.90 3.96
C SER A 8 -1.17 17.63 3.23
N VAL A 9 -0.58 18.61 3.89
CA VAL A 9 0.51 19.33 3.28
C VAL A 9 1.68 18.42 3.02
N ILE A 10 2.01 17.58 3.99
CA ILE A 10 3.11 16.65 3.84
C ILE A 10 2.86 15.69 2.69
N LEU A 11 1.66 15.16 2.62
CA LEU A 11 1.33 14.23 1.57
C LEU A 11 1.36 14.89 0.20
N LYS A 12 0.91 16.12 0.13
CA LYS A 12 0.96 16.85 -1.12
C LYS A 12 2.39 17.08 -1.56
N ASN A 13 3.24 17.45 -0.63
CA ASN A 13 4.62 17.72 -0.95
C ASN A 13 5.36 16.49 -1.39
N HIS A 14 4.97 15.37 -0.86
CA HIS A 14 5.56 14.10 -1.23
C HIS A 14 4.73 13.42 -2.29
N THR A 15 3.90 14.19 -2.91
CA THR A 15 3.01 13.76 -3.93
C THR A 15 1.98 12.84 -3.36
N SER A 16 1.81 11.73 -3.91
CA SER A 16 0.70 10.92 -3.53
C SER A 16 1.14 9.50 -3.34
N ASP A 17 2.21 9.34 -2.66
CA ASP A 17 2.67 8.00 -2.38
C ASP A 17 2.67 7.77 -0.87
N PRO A 18 1.50 7.78 -0.24
CA PRO A 18 1.44 7.59 1.21
C PRO A 18 1.77 6.17 1.59
N LEU A 19 2.17 6.02 2.83
CA LEU A 19 2.41 4.71 3.41
C LEU A 19 1.13 4.26 4.09
N LEU A 20 0.74 3.04 3.79
CA LEU A 20 -0.49 2.46 4.33
C LEU A 20 -0.14 1.37 5.34
N THR A 21 -0.98 1.26 6.36
CA THR A 21 -0.83 0.15 7.30
C THR A 21 -1.20 -1.14 6.59
N PRO A 22 -0.81 -2.30 7.15
CA PRO A 22 -1.21 -3.56 6.53
C PRO A 22 -2.72 -3.69 6.37
N ALA A 23 -3.48 -3.22 7.35
CA ALA A 23 -4.94 -3.29 7.25
C ALA A 23 -5.45 -2.41 6.12
N GLU A 24 -4.92 -1.20 6.02
CA GLU A 24 -5.31 -0.29 4.96
C GLU A 24 -4.91 -0.83 3.59
N ALA A 25 -3.72 -1.38 3.52
CA ALA A 25 -3.24 -1.92 2.25
C ALA A 25 -4.09 -3.10 1.81
N ALA A 26 -4.43 -3.98 2.73
CA ALA A 26 -5.26 -5.13 2.42
C ALA A 26 -6.63 -4.68 1.93
N ALA A 27 -7.22 -3.72 2.61
CA ALA A 27 -8.51 -3.18 2.20
C ALA A 27 -8.41 -2.55 0.82
N TYR A 28 -7.32 -1.87 0.57
CA TYR A 28 -7.14 -1.18 -0.71
C TYR A 28 -7.12 -2.15 -1.88
N ILE A 29 -6.47 -3.30 -1.71
CA ILE A 29 -6.39 -4.26 -2.81
C ILE A 29 -7.45 -5.36 -2.70
N GLY A 30 -8.28 -5.32 -1.65
CA GLY A 30 -9.43 -6.21 -1.58
C GLY A 30 -9.16 -7.59 -1.00
N VAL A 31 -8.18 -7.71 -0.12
CA VAL A 31 -7.91 -8.98 0.54
C VAL A 31 -7.92 -8.78 2.04
N THR A 32 -7.81 -9.86 2.79
CA THR A 32 -7.72 -9.74 4.23
C THR A 32 -6.29 -9.40 4.62
N GLU A 33 -6.16 -8.80 5.79
CA GLU A 33 -4.84 -8.47 6.30
C GLU A 33 -3.99 -9.73 6.45
N ASN A 34 -4.60 -10.81 6.87
CA ASN A 34 -3.87 -12.06 7.02
C ASN A 34 -3.35 -12.57 5.69
N THR A 35 -4.16 -12.47 4.65
CA THR A 35 -3.73 -12.89 3.33
C THR A 35 -2.53 -12.08 2.88
N LEU A 36 -2.59 -10.78 3.07
CA LEU A 36 -1.48 -9.93 2.67
C LEU A 36 -0.22 -10.26 3.45
N SER A 37 -0.38 -10.55 4.73
CA SER A 37 0.75 -10.91 5.58
C SER A 37 1.41 -12.21 5.12
N VAL A 38 0.59 -13.19 4.75
CA VAL A 38 1.12 -14.45 4.25
C VAL A 38 1.89 -14.22 2.96
N TRP A 39 1.32 -13.42 2.06
CA TRP A 39 2.01 -13.12 0.80
C TRP A 39 3.36 -12.48 1.05
N ARG A 40 3.43 -11.57 2.01
CA ARG A 40 4.68 -10.92 2.33
C ARG A 40 5.69 -11.92 2.88
N CYS A 41 5.24 -12.80 3.76
CA CYS A 41 6.14 -13.76 4.39
C CYS A 41 6.71 -14.76 3.41
N VAL A 42 5.90 -15.18 2.44
CA VAL A 42 6.37 -16.17 1.48
C VAL A 42 6.89 -15.54 0.20
N GLY A 43 6.88 -14.23 0.12
CA GLY A 43 7.39 -13.53 -1.06
C GLY A 43 6.53 -13.68 -2.29
N ARG A 44 5.25 -13.92 -2.09
CA ARG A 44 4.35 -14.12 -3.22
C ARG A 44 3.99 -12.77 -3.84
N TYR A 45 3.95 -12.72 -5.14
CA TYR A 45 3.58 -11.55 -5.93
C TYR A 45 4.55 -10.40 -5.79
N ASN A 46 5.57 -10.54 -4.97
CA ASN A 46 6.63 -9.53 -4.89
C ASN A 46 6.11 -8.11 -4.65
N ILE A 47 5.18 -7.96 -3.74
CA ILE A 47 4.68 -6.64 -3.38
C ILE A 47 5.68 -6.00 -2.43
N GLN A 48 6.18 -4.84 -2.79
CA GLN A 48 7.17 -4.17 -1.98
C GLN A 48 6.56 -3.58 -0.73
N PHE A 49 7.32 -3.58 0.33
CA PHE A 49 6.88 -3.00 1.59
C PHE A 49 8.05 -2.30 2.27
N VAL A 50 7.72 -1.48 3.26
CA VAL A 50 8.70 -0.70 3.98
C VAL A 50 8.66 -1.11 5.44
N LYS A 51 9.82 -1.32 6.02
CA LYS A 51 9.92 -1.62 7.44
C LYS A 51 10.31 -0.36 8.19
N VAL A 52 9.50 0.01 9.15
CA VAL A 52 9.79 1.14 10.00
C VAL A 52 9.85 0.60 11.41
N GLY A 53 11.06 0.28 11.85
CA GLY A 53 11.21 -0.43 13.11
C GLY A 53 10.56 -1.78 12.99
N ARG A 54 9.57 -2.03 13.83
CA ARG A 54 8.83 -3.28 13.78
C ARG A 54 7.61 -3.21 12.90
N LEU A 55 7.28 -2.01 12.44
CA LEU A 55 6.06 -1.82 11.68
C LEU A 55 6.31 -2.08 10.21
N VAL A 56 5.29 -2.63 9.57
CA VAL A 56 5.30 -2.84 8.13
C VAL A 56 4.34 -1.84 7.52
N LYS A 57 4.79 -1.18 6.47
CA LYS A 57 3.95 -0.25 5.74
C LYS A 57 4.05 -0.56 4.27
N TYR A 58 3.05 -0.17 3.52
CA TYR A 58 3.04 -0.37 2.08
C TYR A 58 2.87 0.96 1.40
N ARG A 59 3.66 1.20 0.36
CA ARG A 59 3.48 2.41 -0.43
C ARG A 59 2.29 2.22 -1.35
N LYS A 60 1.49 3.26 -1.45
CA LYS A 60 0.33 3.18 -2.33
C LYS A 60 0.76 2.84 -3.76
N SER A 61 1.87 3.41 -4.20
CA SER A 61 2.36 3.15 -5.55
C SER A 61 2.70 1.68 -5.76
N ALA A 62 3.21 1.02 -4.73
CA ALA A 62 3.54 -0.40 -4.84
C ALA A 62 2.27 -1.23 -4.99
N LEU A 63 1.22 -0.85 -4.28
CA LEU A 63 -0.05 -1.54 -4.40
C LEU A 63 -0.70 -1.29 -5.76
N ASP A 64 -0.59 -0.06 -6.24
CA ASP A 64 -1.11 0.26 -7.56
C ASP A 64 -0.38 -0.54 -8.64
N ALA A 65 0.93 -0.66 -8.52
CA ALA A 65 1.71 -1.44 -9.47
C ALA A 65 1.29 -2.91 -9.43
N PHE A 66 1.04 -3.43 -8.24
CA PHE A 66 0.57 -4.80 -8.11
C PHE A 66 -0.76 -4.97 -8.82
N LEU A 67 -1.68 -4.04 -8.61
CA LEU A 67 -2.99 -4.13 -9.24
C LEU A 67 -2.87 -4.03 -10.75
N ASP A 68 -1.98 -3.17 -11.23
CA ASP A 68 -1.75 -3.04 -12.67
C ASP A 68 -1.28 -4.34 -13.27
N ARG A 69 -0.38 -5.02 -12.58
CA ARG A 69 0.15 -6.27 -13.11
C ARG A 69 -0.90 -7.37 -13.12
N ARG A 70 -1.91 -7.23 -12.27
CA ARG A 70 -2.96 -8.24 -12.16
C ARG A 70 -4.19 -7.90 -12.99
N THR A 71 -4.17 -6.75 -13.62
CA THR A 71 -5.33 -6.33 -14.42
C THR A 71 -5.41 -7.14 -15.69
N ILE A 72 -6.58 -7.68 -15.98
CA ILE A 72 -6.81 -8.51 -17.14
C ILE A 72 -7.90 -7.85 -17.96
N GLY A 73 -7.64 -7.67 -19.25
CA GLY A 73 -8.61 -7.05 -20.12
C GLY A 73 -8.81 -5.59 -19.84
N GLY A 74 -7.80 -4.96 -19.24
CA GLY A 74 -7.94 -3.60 -18.79
C GLY A 74 -8.07 -2.59 -19.90
N GLU A 75 -7.62 -2.94 -21.06
CA GLU A 75 -7.68 -2.01 -22.17
C GLU A 75 -9.09 -1.79 -22.63
N SER A 76 -9.96 -2.68 -22.30
CA SER A 76 -11.34 -2.54 -22.76
C SER A 76 -12.10 -1.51 -21.95
#